data_d7c2a5e098fd4a87a41fa2ef1fd29ee7
#
_entry.id   d7c2a5e098fd4a87a41fa2ef1fd29ee7
#
_cell.length_a   1.000
_cell.length_b   1.000
_cell.length_c   1.000
_cell.angle_alpha   90.00
_cell.angle_beta   90.00
_cell.angle_gamma   90.00
#
_symmetry.space_group_name_H-M   'P 1'
#
loop_
_entity.id
_entity.type
_entity.pdbx_description
1 polymer ?
#
loop_
_entity_poly.entity_id
_entity_poly.type
_entity_poly.pdbx_seq_one_letter_code
_entity_poly.pdbx_strand_id
1 'polypeptide(L)'
;MSLYHAHKGKRIPIDQLKWGEEMEYQLGVSICDPDGKSSRMKMSNRGPELIKEFNTNPVAAASKIVLMPEFGGWMIEAVPTEPYMSQIDPEILLSCEKQISLRRKVLTEFLKPYNHFITTMPNAPALGT
;
A
#
# COMPACT_ATOMS: atom_id res chain seq x y z
N MET A 1 36.19 11.21 -4.28
CA MET A 1 36.08 10.09 -5.26
C MET A 1 34.63 9.67 -5.31
N SER A 2 33.97 9.67 -6.47
CA SER A 2 32.54 9.29 -6.54
C SER A 2 32.39 7.77 -6.37
N LEU A 3 31.28 7.34 -5.81
CA LEU A 3 30.90 5.92 -5.67
C LEU A 3 31.01 5.17 -7.01
N TYR A 4 30.71 5.85 -8.12
CA TYR A 4 30.86 5.30 -9.46
C TYR A 4 32.28 4.81 -9.74
N HIS A 5 33.32 5.62 -9.45
CA HIS A 5 34.71 5.23 -9.68
C HIS A 5 35.16 4.06 -8.80
N ALA A 6 34.63 3.98 -7.57
CA ALA A 6 34.98 2.88 -6.66
C ALA A 6 34.41 1.53 -7.12
N HIS A 7 33.34 1.55 -7.92
CA HIS A 7 32.63 0.32 -8.35
C HIS A 7 32.71 0.06 -9.86
N LYS A 8 33.34 0.97 -10.63
CA LYS A 8 33.53 0.79 -12.07
C LYS A 8 34.26 -0.53 -12.37
N GLY A 9 33.64 -1.36 -13.17
CA GLY A 9 34.20 -2.66 -13.57
C GLY A 9 34.05 -3.80 -12.56
N LYS A 10 33.50 -3.55 -11.36
CA LYS A 10 33.11 -4.62 -10.45
C LYS A 10 31.80 -5.20 -10.94
N ARG A 11 31.78 -6.46 -11.31
CA ARG A 11 30.53 -7.19 -11.48
C ARG A 11 29.92 -7.36 -10.11
N ILE A 12 28.74 -6.77 -9.89
CA ILE A 12 27.87 -7.22 -8.81
C ILE A 12 27.53 -8.66 -9.19
N PRO A 13 27.78 -9.66 -8.32
CA PRO A 13 27.25 -10.98 -8.56
C PRO A 13 25.77 -10.80 -8.91
N ILE A 14 25.34 -11.39 -10.02
CA ILE A 14 23.91 -11.39 -10.37
C ILE A 14 23.26 -12.36 -9.40
N ASP A 15 23.15 -11.94 -8.17
CA ASP A 15 22.24 -12.52 -7.23
C ASP A 15 20.84 -12.24 -7.77
N GLN A 16 19.95 -13.11 -7.50
CA GLN A 16 18.58 -13.16 -7.98
C GLN A 16 17.94 -11.78 -8.11
N LEU A 17 17.41 -11.45 -9.28
CA LEU A 17 16.62 -10.23 -9.47
C LEU A 17 15.40 -10.28 -8.54
N LYS A 18 15.38 -9.38 -7.58
CA LYS A 18 14.28 -9.19 -6.64
C LYS A 18 13.56 -7.90 -7.01
N TRP A 19 12.24 -7.95 -7.00
CA TRP A 19 11.41 -6.79 -7.27
C TRP A 19 10.08 -6.90 -6.48
N GLY A 20 9.32 -5.84 -6.43
CA GLY A 20 8.00 -5.79 -5.81
C GLY A 20 7.27 -4.58 -6.36
N GLU A 21 5.96 -4.67 -6.43
CA GLU A 21 5.11 -3.54 -6.76
C GLU A 21 4.63 -2.87 -5.47
N GLU A 22 4.50 -1.57 -5.53
CA GLU A 22 4.00 -0.71 -4.47
C GLU A 22 2.65 -0.13 -4.90
N MET A 23 1.69 -0.14 -3.99
CA MET A 23 0.38 0.45 -4.24
C MET A 23 0.10 1.51 -3.20
N GLU A 24 0.14 2.75 -3.64
CA GLU A 24 -0.17 3.91 -2.82
C GLU A 24 -1.68 4.19 -2.84
N TYR A 25 -2.24 4.36 -1.66
CA TYR A 25 -3.64 4.69 -1.47
C TYR A 25 -3.80 5.93 -0.61
N GLN A 26 -4.81 6.72 -0.93
CA GLN A 26 -5.32 7.74 -0.03
C GLN A 26 -6.40 7.11 0.86
N LEU A 27 -6.38 7.48 2.12
CA LEU A 27 -7.30 7.01 3.15
C LEU A 27 -8.44 8.00 3.32
N GLY A 28 -9.64 7.56 3.03
CA GLY A 28 -10.86 8.35 3.17
C GLY A 28 -11.76 7.83 4.28
N VAL A 29 -12.60 8.72 4.79
CA VAL A 29 -13.70 8.40 5.70
C VAL A 29 -14.99 8.99 5.17
N SER A 30 -16.07 8.22 5.23
CA SER A 30 -17.41 8.70 4.90
C SER A 30 -18.06 9.31 6.13
N ILE A 31 -18.52 10.55 6.00
CA ILE A 31 -19.21 11.29 7.05
C ILE A 31 -20.62 11.53 6.56
N CYS A 32 -21.61 10.99 7.29
CA CYS A 32 -23.01 11.30 7.03
C CYS A 32 -23.32 12.74 7.48
N ASP A 33 -24.02 13.47 6.65
CA ASP A 33 -24.53 14.79 7.02
C ASP A 33 -25.62 14.67 8.10
N PRO A 34 -25.83 15.72 8.89
CA PRO A 34 -26.81 15.70 10.01
C PRO A 34 -28.24 15.39 9.57
N ASP A 35 -28.56 15.63 8.30
CA ASP A 35 -29.87 15.33 7.71
C ASP A 35 -30.05 13.83 7.37
N GLY A 36 -28.97 13.03 7.44
CA GLY A 36 -28.95 11.60 7.09
C GLY A 36 -29.21 11.28 5.63
N LYS A 37 -29.30 12.30 4.76
CA LYS A 37 -29.66 12.13 3.33
C LYS A 37 -28.45 12.18 2.40
N SER A 38 -27.39 12.78 2.86
CA SER A 38 -26.14 12.90 2.09
C SER A 38 -24.93 12.43 2.89
N SER A 39 -23.89 12.07 2.21
CA SER A 39 -22.61 11.75 2.82
C SER A 39 -21.48 12.47 2.08
N ARG A 40 -20.52 12.95 2.84
CA ARG A 40 -19.31 13.58 2.34
C ARG A 40 -18.11 12.69 2.59
N MET A 41 -17.17 12.69 1.65
CA MET A 41 -15.88 12.08 1.81
C MET A 41 -14.89 13.07 2.42
N LYS A 42 -14.18 12.66 3.44
CA LYS A 42 -13.03 13.39 3.98
C LYS A 42 -11.77 12.55 3.94
N MET A 43 -10.62 13.20 3.85
CA MET A 43 -9.34 12.53 4.05
C MET A 43 -9.15 12.25 5.53
N SER A 44 -8.58 11.08 5.83
CA SER A 44 -8.34 10.66 7.20
C SER A 44 -6.85 10.61 7.50
N ASN A 45 -6.40 11.30 8.54
CA ASN A 45 -5.01 11.26 9.00
C ASN A 45 -4.68 10.06 9.92
N ARG A 46 -5.54 9.05 9.97
CA ARG A 46 -5.34 7.84 10.78
C ARG A 46 -4.43 6.79 10.13
N GLY A 47 -3.74 7.14 9.05
CA GLY A 47 -2.83 6.22 8.36
C GLY A 47 -1.82 5.55 9.30
N PRO A 48 -1.04 6.29 10.10
CA PRO A 48 -0.04 5.67 10.98
C PRO A 48 -0.62 4.68 12.00
N GLU A 49 -1.79 4.97 12.54
CA GLU A 49 -2.51 4.11 13.48
C GLU A 49 -2.99 2.83 12.79
N LEU A 50 -3.67 2.97 11.65
CA LEU A 50 -4.23 1.84 10.90
C LEU A 50 -3.14 0.95 10.30
N ILE A 51 -2.00 1.51 9.90
CA ILE A 51 -0.81 0.76 9.49
C ILE A 51 -0.34 -0.16 10.63
N LYS A 52 -0.20 0.40 11.82
CA LYS A 52 0.22 -0.38 12.98
C LYS A 52 -0.78 -1.50 13.32
N GLU A 53 -2.07 -1.18 13.33
CA GLU A 53 -3.11 -2.16 13.58
C GLU A 53 -3.13 -3.27 12.52
N PHE A 54 -3.06 -2.91 11.24
CA PHE A 54 -3.02 -3.90 10.16
C PHE A 54 -1.82 -4.82 10.29
N ASN A 55 -0.61 -4.27 10.44
CA ASN A 55 0.62 -5.06 10.46
C ASN A 55 0.73 -6.00 11.68
N THR A 56 -0.04 -5.74 12.73
CA THR A 56 -0.15 -6.63 13.91
C THR A 56 -1.33 -7.60 13.80
N ASN A 57 -2.18 -7.47 12.79
CA ASN A 57 -3.36 -8.31 12.58
C ASN A 57 -2.97 -9.62 11.90
N PRO A 58 -3.54 -10.77 12.32
CA PRO A 58 -3.32 -12.05 11.64
C PRO A 58 -3.65 -12.04 10.15
N VAL A 59 -4.55 -11.17 9.71
CA VAL A 59 -4.90 -10.98 8.27
C VAL A 59 -3.70 -10.51 7.46
N ALA A 60 -2.87 -9.61 8.00
CA ALA A 60 -1.66 -9.15 7.32
C ALA A 60 -0.69 -10.32 7.05
N ALA A 61 -0.43 -11.11 8.09
CA ALA A 61 0.44 -12.28 7.96
C ALA A 61 -0.10 -13.32 6.97
N ALA A 62 -1.39 -13.62 7.03
CA ALA A 62 -2.05 -14.57 6.13
C ALA A 62 -2.07 -14.10 4.66
N SER A 63 -2.23 -12.81 4.44
CA SER A 63 -2.29 -12.21 3.09
C SER A 63 -0.92 -11.90 2.49
N LYS A 64 0.16 -11.99 3.29
CA LYS A 64 1.52 -11.60 2.90
C LYS A 64 1.60 -10.14 2.44
N ILE A 65 0.89 -9.27 3.12
CA ILE A 65 0.86 -7.82 2.86
C ILE A 65 1.46 -7.10 4.05
N VAL A 66 2.26 -6.08 3.77
CA VAL A 66 2.73 -5.10 4.75
C VAL A 66 2.26 -3.71 4.33
N LEU A 67 1.80 -2.92 5.28
CA LEU A 67 1.51 -1.51 5.07
C LEU A 67 2.69 -0.67 5.54
N MET A 68 3.05 0.31 4.73
CA MET A 68 4.11 1.27 5.00
C MET A 68 3.54 2.69 5.06
N PRO A 69 4.15 3.58 5.86
CA PRO A 69 3.80 4.98 5.86
C PRO A 69 4.30 5.66 4.59
N GLU A 70 3.47 6.58 4.08
CA GLU A 70 3.78 7.45 2.97
C GLU A 70 3.94 8.91 3.42
N PHE A 71 4.08 9.83 2.45
CA PHE A 71 4.36 11.27 2.68
C PHE A 71 3.41 11.91 3.67
N GLY A 72 2.12 11.57 3.63
CA GLY A 72 1.09 12.16 4.49
C GLY A 72 0.39 11.14 5.37
N GLY A 73 -0.10 11.57 6.54
CA GLY A 73 -0.88 10.71 7.44
C GLY A 73 -2.18 10.18 6.83
N TRP A 74 -2.60 10.72 5.69
CA TRP A 74 -3.73 10.29 4.89
C TRP A 74 -3.38 9.30 3.78
N MET A 75 -2.12 8.91 3.68
CA MET A 75 -1.63 7.96 2.69
C MET A 75 -1.14 6.69 3.36
N ILE A 76 -1.34 5.58 2.68
CA ILE A 76 -0.81 4.28 3.04
C ILE A 76 -0.27 3.60 1.79
N GLU A 77 0.86 2.95 1.92
CA GLU A 77 1.45 2.13 0.90
C GLU A 77 1.25 0.66 1.24
N ALA A 78 0.92 -0.15 0.26
CA ALA A 78 0.77 -1.60 0.43
C ALA A 78 1.76 -2.34 -0.46
N VAL A 79 2.64 -3.11 0.18
CA VAL A 79 3.70 -3.89 -0.47
C VAL A 79 3.62 -5.37 -0.11
N PRO A 80 4.22 -6.27 -0.91
CA PRO A 80 4.39 -7.66 -0.51
C PRO A 80 5.37 -7.77 0.67
N THR A 81 5.15 -8.72 1.58
CA THR A 81 6.08 -8.97 2.71
C THR A 81 7.45 -9.47 2.26
N GLU A 82 7.52 -10.09 1.10
CA GLU A 82 8.75 -10.60 0.50
C GLU A 82 8.82 -10.19 -0.96
N PRO A 83 10.00 -9.79 -1.46
CA PRO A 83 10.16 -9.44 -2.85
C PRO A 83 9.96 -10.66 -3.76
N TYR A 84 9.49 -10.42 -4.95
CA TYR A 84 9.34 -11.45 -5.98
C TYR A 84 10.69 -11.79 -6.61
N MET A 85 10.84 -13.04 -6.98
CA MET A 85 12.03 -13.58 -7.65
C MET A 85 11.65 -14.17 -9.01
N SER A 86 11.53 -13.31 -10.01
CA SER A 86 11.09 -13.69 -11.36
C SER A 86 11.99 -14.69 -12.08
N GLN A 87 13.24 -14.82 -11.66
CA GLN A 87 14.16 -15.83 -12.20
C GLN A 87 13.84 -17.24 -11.74
N ILE A 88 13.19 -17.37 -10.57
CA ILE A 88 12.75 -18.65 -10.02
C ILE A 88 11.35 -18.98 -10.51
N ASP A 89 10.49 -17.97 -10.58
CA ASP A 89 9.11 -18.09 -11.03
C ASP A 89 8.74 -16.98 -12.02
N PRO A 90 8.94 -17.20 -13.32
CA PRO A 90 8.58 -16.21 -14.34
C PRO A 90 7.10 -15.88 -14.38
N GLU A 91 6.23 -16.78 -13.94
CA GLU A 91 4.77 -16.55 -13.92
C GLU A 91 4.38 -15.49 -12.89
N ILE A 92 5.25 -15.19 -11.94
CA ILE A 92 5.00 -14.12 -10.96
C ILE A 92 4.80 -12.76 -11.65
N LEU A 93 5.44 -12.53 -12.79
CA LEU A 93 5.23 -11.32 -13.61
C LEU A 93 3.78 -11.22 -14.11
N LEU A 94 3.16 -12.37 -14.40
CA LEU A 94 1.77 -12.45 -14.86
C LEU A 94 0.78 -12.36 -13.69
N SER A 95 1.26 -12.45 -12.46
CA SER A 95 0.41 -12.43 -11.26
C SER A 95 0.19 -11.03 -10.67
N CYS A 96 0.86 -9.98 -11.17
CA CYS A 96 0.80 -8.62 -10.62
C CYS A 96 -0.63 -8.12 -10.45
N GLU A 97 -1.48 -8.27 -11.46
CA GLU A 97 -2.88 -7.85 -11.37
C GLU A 97 -3.63 -8.56 -10.23
N LYS A 98 -3.41 -9.86 -10.09
CA LYS A 98 -4.03 -10.65 -9.00
C LYS A 98 -3.55 -10.19 -7.63
N GLN A 99 -2.26 -9.89 -7.50
CA GLN A 99 -1.65 -9.43 -6.24
C GLN A 99 -2.16 -8.04 -5.84
N ILE A 100 -2.22 -7.11 -6.80
CA ILE A 100 -2.77 -5.77 -6.59
C ILE A 100 -4.26 -5.85 -6.21
N SER A 101 -5.03 -6.66 -6.92
CA SER A 101 -6.47 -6.87 -6.65
C SER A 101 -6.69 -7.48 -5.27
N LEU A 102 -5.87 -8.47 -4.88
CA LEU A 102 -5.93 -9.09 -3.56
C LEU A 102 -5.65 -8.06 -2.45
N ARG A 103 -4.59 -7.26 -2.59
CA ARG A 103 -4.26 -6.21 -1.62
C ARG A 103 -5.41 -5.23 -1.44
N ARG A 104 -5.96 -4.72 -2.54
CA ARG A 104 -7.10 -3.82 -2.50
C ARG A 104 -8.30 -4.44 -1.77
N LYS A 105 -8.62 -5.70 -2.06
CA LYS A 105 -9.71 -6.43 -1.40
C LYS A 105 -9.46 -6.58 0.09
N VAL A 106 -8.29 -7.05 0.49
CA VAL A 106 -7.93 -7.26 1.90
C VAL A 106 -8.00 -5.96 2.68
N LEU A 107 -7.44 -4.87 2.14
CA LEU A 107 -7.49 -3.56 2.78
C LEU A 107 -8.90 -3.01 2.87
N THR A 108 -9.71 -3.16 1.84
CA THR A 108 -11.11 -2.73 1.86
C THR A 108 -11.87 -3.42 2.99
N GLU A 109 -11.72 -4.73 3.14
CA GLU A 109 -12.38 -5.48 4.21
C GLU A 109 -11.85 -5.09 5.60
N PHE A 110 -10.53 -4.92 5.73
CA PHE A 110 -9.93 -4.49 7.00
C PHE A 110 -10.42 -3.10 7.44
N LEU A 111 -10.62 -2.18 6.52
CA LEU A 111 -10.98 -0.79 6.84
C LEU A 111 -12.47 -0.58 7.12
N LYS A 112 -13.34 -1.49 6.72
CA LYS A 112 -14.80 -1.39 6.94
C LYS A 112 -15.21 -1.13 8.40
N PRO A 113 -14.68 -1.86 9.41
CA PRO A 113 -15.05 -1.63 10.80
C PRO A 113 -14.69 -0.23 11.32
N TYR A 114 -13.74 0.42 10.68
CA TYR A 114 -13.28 1.78 11.03
C TYR A 114 -14.05 2.87 10.27
N ASN A 115 -15.01 2.51 9.43
CA ASN A 115 -15.70 3.42 8.51
C ASN A 115 -14.74 4.15 7.56
N HIS A 116 -13.66 3.47 7.16
CA HIS A 116 -12.66 3.99 6.25
C HIS A 116 -12.66 3.24 4.92
N PHE A 117 -12.14 3.89 3.90
CA PHE A 117 -11.94 3.30 2.58
C PHE A 117 -10.63 3.81 1.96
N ILE A 118 -10.17 3.09 0.95
CA ILE A 118 -8.99 3.46 0.16
C ILE A 118 -9.40 3.94 -1.22
N THR A 119 -8.66 4.92 -1.73
CA THR A 119 -8.82 5.43 -3.10
C THR A 119 -7.45 5.71 -3.73
N THR A 120 -7.40 5.62 -5.05
CA THR A 120 -6.23 5.97 -5.88
C THR A 120 -6.42 7.30 -6.62
N MET A 121 -7.35 8.14 -6.17
CA MET A 121 -7.56 9.45 -6.79
C MET A 121 -6.32 10.33 -6.60
N PRO A 122 -5.76 10.91 -7.67
CA PRO A 122 -4.54 11.71 -7.58
C PRO A 122 -4.75 13.05 -6.84
N ASN A 123 -5.99 13.54 -6.77
CA ASN A 123 -6.35 14.78 -6.09
C ASN A 123 -7.53 14.54 -5.15
N ALA A 124 -7.33 14.77 -3.87
CA ALA A 124 -8.40 14.73 -2.89
C ALA A 124 -9.09 16.10 -2.85
N PRO A 125 -10.39 16.19 -3.15
CA PRO A 125 -11.08 17.48 -3.30
C PRO A 125 -11.33 18.22 -1.97
N ALA A 126 -11.10 17.61 -0.84
CA ALA A 126 -11.27 18.25 0.47
C ALA A 126 -10.38 17.61 1.53
N LEU A 127 -9.22 18.21 1.76
CA LEU A 127 -8.35 17.86 2.88
C LEU A 127 -8.94 18.50 4.16
N GLY A 128 -9.58 17.68 4.99
CA GLY A 128 -9.81 18.05 6.39
C GLY A 128 -10.86 19.12 6.68
N THR A 129 -11.75 19.43 5.76
CA THR A 129 -12.90 20.33 6.04
C THR A 129 -14.10 19.60 6.56
#